data_46f45b0b32196ea2f0b3b697415991ce
#
_entry.id   46f45b0b32196ea2f0b3b697415991ce
#
_cell.length_a   1.000
_cell.length_b   1.000
_cell.length_c   1.000
_cell.angle_alpha   90.00
_cell.angle_beta   90.00
_cell.angle_gamma   90.00
#
_symmetry.space_group_name_H-M   'P 1'
#
loop_
_entity.id
_entity.type
_entity.pdbx_description
1 polymer ?
#
loop_
_entity_poly.entity_id
_entity_poly.type
_entity_poly.pdbx_seq_one_letter_code
_entity_poly.pdbx_strand_id
1 'polypeptide(L)'
;FAENMSKVPVVGQLAQVLTFRSFEGTEGDVELNVNVPVVKGPDGKELPAKVNARIQQLTADYEAQAEKEMAEYKESFFQTGGTKEEWADRTMDLYIDYDVKYLSNDVLSLGVTTAKSWVSADEEHTYYNIDLKNDKELTLQDVLGDDYAAICNKSIVSQIEERMAADANASFF
;
A
#
# COMPACT_ATOMS: atom_id res chain seq x y z
N PHE A 1 -20.00 -3.70 14.13
CA PHE A 1 -18.60 -4.01 14.51
C PHE A 1 -18.12 -5.41 14.10
N ALA A 2 -18.84 -6.15 13.25
CA ALA A 2 -18.50 -7.55 12.92
C ALA A 2 -18.49 -7.90 11.43
N GLU A 3 -18.61 -6.95 10.51
CA GLU A 3 -18.83 -7.25 9.08
C GLU A 3 -17.59 -7.23 8.18
N ASN A 4 -16.41 -6.84 8.67
CA ASN A 4 -15.17 -6.82 7.87
C ASN A 4 -14.12 -7.86 8.29
N MET A 5 -14.51 -8.91 8.99
CA MET A 5 -13.59 -9.98 9.35
C MET A 5 -13.50 -11.04 8.25
N SER A 6 -12.55 -10.88 7.36
CA SER A 6 -12.00 -11.84 6.40
C SER A 6 -12.32 -11.57 4.92
N LYS A 7 -11.50 -10.77 4.31
CA LYS A 7 -11.29 -10.82 2.85
C LYS A 7 -10.42 -12.02 2.43
N VAL A 8 -10.03 -12.91 3.35
CA VAL A 8 -9.03 -13.97 3.10
C VAL A 8 -9.58 -15.36 3.36
N PRO A 9 -9.51 -16.30 2.38
CA PRO A 9 -9.81 -17.69 2.64
C PRO A 9 -8.87 -18.26 3.70
N VAL A 10 -9.42 -18.91 4.72
CA VAL A 10 -8.64 -19.66 5.70
C VAL A 10 -8.00 -20.84 4.99
N VAL A 11 -6.74 -20.74 4.63
CA VAL A 11 -5.95 -21.83 4.07
C VAL A 11 -5.07 -22.40 5.17
N GLY A 12 -5.59 -23.36 5.91
CA GLY A 12 -4.84 -24.12 6.91
C GLY A 12 -4.41 -23.31 8.15
N GLN A 13 -3.84 -23.99 9.15
CA GLN A 13 -3.41 -23.41 10.43
C GLN A 13 -2.06 -22.65 10.37
N LEU A 14 -1.48 -22.39 9.20
CA LEU A 14 -0.09 -22.00 9.10
C LEU A 14 0.18 -20.52 8.79
N ALA A 15 -0.68 -19.84 8.03
CA ALA A 15 -0.56 -18.41 7.79
C ALA A 15 -1.92 -17.75 7.60
N GLN A 16 -2.07 -16.54 8.11
CA GLN A 16 -3.28 -15.73 7.99
C GLN A 16 -2.91 -14.26 7.80
N VAL A 17 -3.69 -13.55 7.00
CA VAL A 17 -3.66 -12.09 6.95
C VAL A 17 -4.99 -11.58 7.49
N LEU A 18 -4.93 -10.74 8.50
CA LEU A 18 -6.09 -10.17 9.19
C LEU A 18 -6.00 -8.65 9.13
N THR A 19 -7.13 -7.97 9.18
CA THR A 19 -7.12 -6.52 9.41
C THR A 19 -6.80 -6.26 10.87
N PHE A 20 -5.68 -5.60 11.14
CA PHE A 20 -5.25 -5.19 12.48
C PHE A 20 -5.93 -3.90 12.92
N ARG A 21 -5.97 -2.90 12.03
CA ARG A 21 -6.60 -1.60 12.25
C ARG A 21 -7.49 -1.31 11.05
N SER A 22 -8.73 -0.94 11.32
CA SER A 22 -9.64 -0.34 10.34
C SER A 22 -10.18 0.95 10.96
N PHE A 23 -10.01 2.05 10.27
CA PHE A 23 -10.48 3.36 10.68
C PHE A 23 -11.03 4.11 9.48
N GLU A 24 -12.22 4.68 9.65
CA GLU A 24 -12.84 5.60 8.71
C GLU A 24 -13.34 6.81 9.51
N GLY A 25 -12.84 7.99 9.18
CA GLY A 25 -13.19 9.22 9.92
C GLY A 25 -12.27 10.37 9.58
N THR A 26 -12.45 11.49 10.27
CA THR A 26 -11.71 12.73 10.02
C THR A 26 -10.82 13.06 11.22
N GLU A 27 -9.56 13.33 10.97
CA GLU A 27 -8.62 13.89 11.94
C GLU A 27 -8.12 15.25 11.42
N GLY A 28 -8.57 16.33 12.08
CA GLY A 28 -8.29 17.70 11.62
C GLY A 28 -8.91 17.99 10.26
N ASP A 29 -8.07 18.27 9.27
CA ASP A 29 -8.46 18.54 7.88
C ASP A 29 -8.15 17.33 6.96
N VAL A 30 -7.89 16.15 7.54
CA VAL A 30 -7.61 14.90 6.81
C VAL A 30 -8.74 13.89 7.03
N GLU A 31 -9.31 13.41 5.95
CA GLU A 31 -10.28 12.31 5.97
C GLU A 31 -9.52 10.98 5.77
N LEU A 32 -9.65 10.07 6.73
CA LEU A 32 -8.91 8.84 6.79
C LEU A 32 -9.78 7.64 6.40
N ASN A 33 -9.30 6.84 5.45
CA ASN A 33 -9.83 5.51 5.17
C ASN A 33 -8.64 4.53 5.21
N VAL A 34 -8.46 3.89 6.36
CA VAL A 34 -7.26 3.14 6.68
C VAL A 34 -7.58 1.70 7.08
N ASN A 35 -7.05 0.74 6.33
CA ASN A 35 -7.09 -0.68 6.64
C ASN A 35 -5.67 -1.23 6.68
N VAL A 36 -5.17 -1.54 7.87
CA VAL A 36 -3.80 -2.05 8.08
C VAL A 36 -3.83 -3.56 8.30
N PRO A 37 -3.09 -4.34 7.50
CA PRO A 37 -3.02 -5.78 7.69
C PRO A 37 -2.08 -6.18 8.83
N VAL A 38 -2.32 -7.37 9.37
CA VAL A 38 -1.34 -8.12 10.16
C VAL A 38 -1.17 -9.51 9.59
N VAL A 39 0.07 -9.89 9.37
CA VAL A 39 0.45 -11.24 8.95
C VAL A 39 0.71 -12.09 10.19
N LYS A 40 -0.02 -13.20 10.31
CA LYS A 40 0.28 -14.27 11.26
C LYS A 40 0.95 -15.40 10.50
N GLY A 41 2.17 -15.71 10.87
CA GLY A 41 2.94 -16.82 10.29
C GLY A 41 2.94 -18.06 11.21
N PRO A 42 3.59 -19.14 10.76
CA PRO A 42 3.84 -20.31 11.56
C PRO A 42 4.65 -19.98 12.83
N ASP A 43 4.47 -20.79 13.87
CA ASP A 43 5.20 -20.63 15.13
C ASP A 43 6.73 -20.70 14.90
N GLY A 44 7.46 -19.82 15.59
CA GLY A 44 8.92 -19.74 15.52
C GLY A 44 9.49 -19.03 14.30
N LYS A 45 8.65 -18.40 13.46
CA LYS A 45 9.08 -17.56 12.34
C LYS A 45 9.10 -16.09 12.75
N GLU A 46 10.18 -15.40 12.37
CA GLU A 46 10.38 -13.97 12.72
C GLU A 46 9.94 -13.02 11.61
N LEU A 47 9.99 -13.45 10.36
CA LEU A 47 9.74 -12.58 9.22
C LEU A 47 8.33 -11.96 9.21
N PRO A 48 7.24 -12.69 9.56
CA PRO A 48 5.92 -12.09 9.67
C PRO A 48 5.88 -10.90 10.64
N ALA A 49 6.56 -11.01 11.79
CA ALA A 49 6.64 -9.92 12.75
C ALA A 49 7.44 -8.71 12.21
N LYS A 50 8.53 -8.96 11.50
CA LYS A 50 9.34 -7.92 10.84
C LYS A 50 8.55 -7.20 9.73
N VAL A 51 7.77 -7.95 8.94
CA VAL A 51 6.89 -7.37 7.91
C VAL A 51 5.80 -6.53 8.56
N ASN A 52 5.16 -7.01 9.62
CA ASN A 52 4.16 -6.25 10.35
C ASN A 52 4.71 -4.92 10.89
N ALA A 53 5.92 -4.93 11.46
CA ALA A 53 6.57 -3.71 11.94
C ALA A 53 6.81 -2.71 10.80
N ARG A 54 7.24 -3.17 9.62
CA ARG A 54 7.43 -2.30 8.45
C ARG A 54 6.12 -1.73 7.91
N ILE A 55 5.05 -2.53 7.88
CA ILE A 55 3.72 -2.05 7.47
C ILE A 55 3.20 -0.99 8.44
N GLN A 56 3.35 -1.20 9.74
CA GLN A 56 2.96 -0.22 10.76
C GLN A 56 3.77 1.08 10.63
N GLN A 57 5.07 0.98 10.39
CA GLN A 57 5.92 2.16 10.17
C GLN A 57 5.52 2.89 8.89
N LEU A 58 5.32 2.20 7.77
CA LEU A 58 4.84 2.78 6.51
C LEU A 58 3.54 3.55 6.72
N THR A 59 2.58 2.96 7.42
CA THR A 59 1.30 3.57 7.73
C THR A 59 1.47 4.85 8.56
N ALA A 60 2.24 4.77 9.65
CA ALA A 60 2.47 5.91 10.54
C ALA A 60 3.19 7.07 9.84
N ASP A 61 4.20 6.76 9.04
CA ASP A 61 4.96 7.76 8.28
C ASP A 61 4.06 8.45 7.23
N TYR A 62 3.20 7.68 6.57
CA TYR A 62 2.29 8.20 5.56
C TYR A 62 1.21 9.10 6.16
N GLU A 63 0.61 8.71 7.29
CA GLU A 63 -0.33 9.52 8.06
C GLU A 63 0.32 10.84 8.53
N ALA A 64 1.50 10.76 9.18
CA ALA A 64 2.22 11.93 9.66
C ALA A 64 2.64 12.89 8.53
N GLN A 65 3.03 12.35 7.38
CA GLN A 65 3.35 13.17 6.21
C GLN A 65 2.13 13.89 5.66
N ALA A 66 0.97 13.22 5.59
CA ALA A 66 -0.28 13.82 5.14
C ALA A 66 -0.72 14.99 6.04
N GLU A 67 -0.67 14.79 7.37
CA GLU A 67 -0.96 15.85 8.34
C GLU A 67 -0.04 17.07 8.17
N LYS A 68 1.25 16.82 7.99
CA LYS A 68 2.25 17.88 7.78
C LYS A 68 1.98 18.65 6.49
N GLU A 69 1.77 17.95 5.38
CA GLU A 69 1.47 18.56 4.07
C GLU A 69 0.20 19.41 4.14
N MET A 70 -0.84 18.91 4.84
CA MET A 70 -2.08 19.63 5.04
C MET A 70 -1.90 20.90 5.89
N ALA A 71 -1.10 20.82 6.95
CA ALA A 71 -0.77 21.97 7.78
C ALA A 71 0.00 23.05 7.01
N GLU A 72 1.00 22.66 6.22
CA GLU A 72 1.80 23.58 5.38
C GLU A 72 0.94 24.26 4.31
N TYR A 73 0.03 23.53 3.71
CA TYR A 73 -0.90 24.12 2.75
C TYR A 73 -1.87 25.11 3.42
N LYS A 74 -2.44 24.72 4.55
CA LYS A 74 -3.32 25.59 5.33
C LYS A 74 -2.65 26.92 5.66
N GLU A 75 -1.41 26.86 6.12
CA GLU A 75 -0.61 28.03 6.39
C GLU A 75 -0.42 28.90 5.13
N SER A 76 0.01 28.28 4.03
CA SER A 76 0.21 28.97 2.75
C SER A 76 -1.08 29.59 2.20
N PHE A 77 -2.21 28.87 2.32
CA PHE A 77 -3.51 29.34 1.90
C PHE A 77 -3.92 30.63 2.61
N PHE A 78 -3.78 30.69 3.94
CA PHE A 78 -4.09 31.89 4.70
C PHE A 78 -3.10 33.02 4.46
N GLN A 79 -1.81 32.73 4.27
CA GLN A 79 -0.81 33.74 3.93
C GLN A 79 -1.06 34.40 2.57
N THR A 80 -1.69 33.71 1.63
CA THR A 80 -2.06 34.23 0.30
C THR A 80 -3.43 34.91 0.28
N GLY A 81 -4.09 35.08 1.43
CA GLY A 81 -5.33 35.82 1.56
C GLY A 81 -6.60 34.95 1.55
N GLY A 82 -6.48 33.66 1.66
CA GLY A 82 -7.60 32.73 1.79
C GLY A 82 -8.39 32.98 3.09
N THR A 83 -9.69 32.73 3.05
CA THR A 83 -10.61 32.93 4.19
C THR A 83 -10.93 31.63 4.91
N LYS A 84 -11.49 31.73 6.12
CA LYS A 84 -11.92 30.55 6.89
C LYS A 84 -13.10 29.85 6.24
N GLU A 85 -13.98 30.60 5.61
CA GLU A 85 -15.14 30.09 4.90
C GLU A 85 -14.72 29.26 3.68
N GLU A 86 -13.71 29.72 2.94
CA GLU A 86 -13.14 28.98 1.79
C GLU A 86 -12.32 27.76 2.23
N TRP A 87 -11.82 27.74 3.46
CA TRP A 87 -11.10 26.62 4.02
C TRP A 87 -12.02 25.51 4.52
N ALA A 88 -13.24 25.83 4.95
CA ALA A 88 -14.14 24.90 5.63
C ALA A 88 -14.49 23.62 4.81
N ASP A 89 -14.45 23.73 3.48
CA ASP A 89 -14.75 22.62 2.57
C ASP A 89 -13.49 21.92 2.02
N ARG A 90 -12.31 22.20 2.62
CA ARG A 90 -11.03 21.61 2.15
C ARG A 90 -10.60 20.49 3.07
N THR A 91 -10.62 19.28 2.54
CA THR A 91 -10.10 18.07 3.20
C THR A 91 -9.11 17.36 2.28
N MET A 92 -8.18 16.63 2.86
CA MET A 92 -7.34 15.67 2.16
C MET A 92 -7.86 14.27 2.44
N ASP A 93 -8.17 13.48 1.42
CA ASP A 93 -8.49 12.08 1.61
C ASP A 93 -7.19 11.28 1.65
N LEU A 94 -7.00 10.51 2.70
CA LEU A 94 -5.91 9.57 2.84
C LEU A 94 -6.46 8.15 2.83
N TYR A 95 -5.94 7.35 1.95
CA TYR A 95 -6.34 5.96 1.76
C TYR A 95 -5.17 5.02 1.99
N ILE A 96 -5.38 4.01 2.83
CA ILE A 96 -4.46 2.89 3.04
C ILE A 96 -5.29 1.62 3.04
N ASP A 97 -5.00 0.70 2.12
CA ASP A 97 -5.66 -0.60 2.07
C ASP A 97 -4.66 -1.68 1.68
N TYR A 98 -5.07 -2.92 1.75
CA TYR A 98 -4.24 -4.05 1.40
C TYR A 98 -4.99 -5.10 0.61
N ASP A 99 -4.24 -5.90 -0.11
CA ASP A 99 -4.72 -6.97 -0.94
C ASP A 99 -3.79 -8.18 -0.83
N VAL A 100 -4.35 -9.34 -0.58
CA VAL A 100 -3.62 -10.61 -0.58
C VAL A 100 -3.61 -11.16 -2.00
N LYS A 101 -2.50 -10.95 -2.70
CA LYS A 101 -2.32 -11.39 -4.09
C LYS A 101 -2.20 -12.91 -4.20
N TYR A 102 -1.52 -13.52 -3.22
CA TYR A 102 -1.37 -14.96 -3.15
C TYR A 102 -1.13 -15.42 -1.71
N LEU A 103 -1.73 -16.53 -1.32
CA LEU A 103 -1.51 -17.18 -0.03
C LEU A 103 -1.57 -18.70 -0.17
N SER A 104 -0.50 -19.35 0.27
CA SER A 104 -0.41 -20.80 0.41
C SER A 104 0.24 -21.14 1.75
N ASN A 105 0.50 -22.43 1.99
CA ASN A 105 1.25 -22.86 3.17
C ASN A 105 2.71 -22.38 3.18
N ASP A 106 3.27 -22.17 2.00
CA ASP A 106 4.69 -21.89 1.84
C ASP A 106 4.98 -20.43 1.44
N VAL A 107 4.03 -19.74 0.78
CA VAL A 107 4.24 -18.39 0.23
C VAL A 107 3.06 -17.48 0.52
N LEU A 108 3.37 -16.26 0.91
CA LEU A 108 2.47 -15.12 0.97
C LEU A 108 2.96 -14.00 0.03
N SER A 109 2.05 -13.46 -0.78
CA SER A 109 2.24 -12.19 -1.48
C SER A 109 1.15 -11.22 -1.05
N LEU A 110 1.56 -10.11 -0.44
CA LEU A 110 0.71 -9.05 0.11
C LEU A 110 1.06 -7.72 -0.53
N GLY A 111 0.07 -7.01 -1.06
CA GLY A 111 0.19 -5.63 -1.49
C GLY A 111 -0.42 -4.68 -0.47
N VAL A 112 0.24 -3.58 -0.18
CA VAL A 112 -0.29 -2.45 0.57
C VAL A 112 -0.32 -1.26 -0.37
N THR A 113 -1.48 -0.64 -0.50
CA THR A 113 -1.72 0.54 -1.33
C THR A 113 -1.89 1.75 -0.44
N THR A 114 -1.21 2.83 -0.77
CA THR A 114 -1.38 4.14 -0.12
C THR A 114 -1.70 5.19 -1.19
N ALA A 115 -2.63 6.10 -0.89
CA ALA A 115 -3.02 7.19 -1.79
C ALA A 115 -3.42 8.44 -1.00
N LYS A 116 -3.20 9.63 -1.59
CA LYS A 116 -3.67 10.93 -1.11
C LYS A 116 -4.36 11.66 -2.25
N SER A 117 -5.58 12.15 -2.07
CA SER A 117 -6.38 12.80 -3.13
C SER A 117 -5.90 14.19 -3.54
N TRP A 118 -4.86 14.72 -2.91
CA TRP A 118 -4.63 16.15 -2.84
C TRP A 118 -3.73 16.73 -3.91
N VAL A 119 -2.67 16.04 -4.28
CA VAL A 119 -1.63 16.57 -5.18
C VAL A 119 -1.58 15.79 -6.48
N SER A 120 -1.82 14.53 -6.40
CA SER A 120 -1.96 13.61 -7.54
C SER A 120 -2.78 12.42 -7.08
N ALA A 121 -3.58 11.87 -7.97
CA ALA A 121 -4.27 10.60 -7.73
C ALA A 121 -3.31 9.40 -7.84
N ASP A 122 -2.04 9.60 -7.54
CA ASP A 122 -1.02 8.56 -7.64
C ASP A 122 -1.13 7.63 -6.45
N GLU A 123 -1.40 6.37 -6.74
CA GLU A 123 -1.36 5.29 -5.78
C GLU A 123 0.06 4.74 -5.69
N GLU A 124 0.55 4.58 -4.46
CA GLU A 124 1.79 3.88 -4.20
C GLU A 124 1.51 2.45 -3.77
N HIS A 125 2.21 1.50 -4.35
CA HIS A 125 2.06 0.09 -4.05
C HIS A 125 3.35 -0.49 -3.47
N THR A 126 3.27 -0.99 -2.23
CA THR A 126 4.36 -1.72 -1.58
C THR A 126 4.02 -3.20 -1.49
N TYR A 127 4.89 -4.06 -2.02
CA TYR A 127 4.68 -5.50 -2.03
C TYR A 127 5.59 -6.21 -1.04
N TYR A 128 5.01 -7.14 -0.27
CA TYR A 128 5.70 -8.03 0.64
C TYR A 128 5.52 -9.47 0.15
N ASN A 129 6.59 -10.08 -0.36
CA ASN A 129 6.59 -11.45 -0.84
C ASN A 129 7.43 -12.30 0.12
N ILE A 130 6.82 -13.30 0.75
CA ILE A 130 7.39 -14.04 1.86
C ILE A 130 7.38 -15.53 1.57
N ASP A 131 8.55 -16.17 1.64
CA ASP A 131 8.67 -17.60 1.80
C ASP A 131 8.46 -17.95 3.29
N LEU A 132 7.24 -18.37 3.62
CA LEU A 132 6.82 -18.71 4.98
C LEU A 132 7.56 -19.95 5.51
N LYS A 133 7.96 -20.86 4.62
CA LYS A 133 8.65 -22.09 4.98
C LYS A 133 10.08 -21.83 5.41
N ASN A 134 10.80 -21.00 4.64
CA ASN A 134 12.22 -20.72 4.86
C ASN A 134 12.44 -19.42 5.66
N ASP A 135 11.37 -18.71 6.04
CA ASP A 135 11.43 -17.43 6.78
C ASP A 135 12.24 -16.36 6.05
N LYS A 136 12.01 -16.24 4.74
CA LYS A 136 12.80 -15.40 3.84
C LYS A 136 11.89 -14.49 3.00
N GLU A 137 12.29 -13.24 2.79
CA GLU A 137 11.70 -12.43 1.71
C GLU A 137 12.10 -12.96 0.35
N LEU A 138 11.13 -13.00 -0.57
CA LEU A 138 11.35 -13.35 -1.96
C LEU A 138 11.64 -12.10 -2.78
N THR A 139 12.75 -12.12 -3.49
CA THR A 139 13.13 -11.13 -4.50
C THR A 139 12.74 -11.60 -5.90
N LEU A 140 12.79 -10.68 -6.87
CA LEU A 140 12.63 -11.05 -8.29
C LEU A 140 13.66 -12.08 -8.72
N GLN A 141 14.89 -12.01 -8.22
CA GLN A 141 15.94 -12.99 -8.51
C GLN A 141 15.61 -14.38 -7.95
N ASP A 142 15.01 -14.44 -6.74
CA ASP A 142 14.59 -15.72 -6.16
C ASP A 142 13.52 -16.43 -7.00
N VAL A 143 12.65 -15.65 -7.67
CA VAL A 143 11.52 -16.17 -8.45
C VAL A 143 11.90 -16.42 -9.91
N LEU A 144 12.67 -15.54 -10.53
CA LEU A 144 12.97 -15.53 -11.98
C LEU A 144 14.39 -16.01 -12.30
N GLY A 145 15.23 -16.21 -11.28
CA GLY A 145 16.63 -16.58 -11.46
C GLY A 145 17.55 -15.40 -11.81
N ASP A 146 18.79 -15.71 -12.19
CA ASP A 146 19.83 -14.70 -12.43
C ASP A 146 19.50 -13.75 -13.59
N ASP A 147 18.70 -14.20 -14.55
CA ASP A 147 18.28 -13.41 -15.72
C ASP A 147 17.07 -12.51 -15.44
N TYR A 148 16.63 -12.35 -14.16
CA TYR A 148 15.42 -11.64 -13.79
C TYR A 148 15.32 -10.24 -14.40
N ALA A 149 16.43 -9.48 -14.45
CA ALA A 149 16.46 -8.14 -15.00
C ALA A 149 16.14 -8.12 -16.51
N ALA A 150 16.69 -9.06 -17.26
CA ALA A 150 16.42 -9.19 -18.70
C ALA A 150 14.96 -9.61 -18.96
N ILE A 151 14.43 -10.52 -18.15
CA ILE A 151 13.03 -10.99 -18.22
C ILE A 151 12.08 -9.81 -17.94
N CYS A 152 12.31 -9.07 -16.85
CA CYS A 152 11.51 -7.91 -16.49
C CYS A 152 11.58 -6.83 -17.57
N ASN A 153 12.75 -6.44 -18.03
CA ASN A 153 12.92 -5.41 -19.06
C ASN A 153 12.19 -5.79 -20.35
N LYS A 154 12.32 -7.04 -20.80
CA LYS A 154 11.59 -7.52 -21.97
C LYS A 154 10.08 -7.41 -21.79
N SER A 155 9.55 -7.79 -20.63
CA SER A 155 8.12 -7.71 -20.33
C SER A 155 7.65 -6.26 -20.28
N ILE A 156 8.41 -5.34 -19.65
CA ILE A 156 8.08 -3.92 -19.55
C ILE A 156 8.03 -3.30 -20.96
N VAL A 157 9.05 -3.52 -21.77
CA VAL A 157 9.10 -2.99 -23.15
C VAL A 157 7.92 -3.47 -23.97
N SER A 158 7.62 -4.78 -23.93
CA SER A 158 6.47 -5.33 -24.65
C SER A 158 5.14 -4.68 -24.21
N GLN A 159 4.93 -4.50 -22.91
CA GLN A 159 3.72 -3.85 -22.38
C GLN A 159 3.63 -2.36 -22.77
N ILE A 160 4.76 -1.64 -22.80
CA ILE A 160 4.80 -0.25 -23.27
C ILE A 160 4.40 -0.19 -24.76
N GLU A 161 4.98 -1.03 -25.59
CA GLU A 161 4.68 -1.09 -27.03
C GLU A 161 3.20 -1.42 -27.28
N GLU A 162 2.64 -2.39 -26.55
CA GLU A 162 1.23 -2.76 -26.64
C GLU A 162 0.30 -1.59 -26.25
N ARG A 163 0.60 -0.89 -25.15
CA ARG A 163 -0.19 0.26 -24.68
C ARG A 163 -0.09 1.44 -25.64
N MET A 164 1.08 1.74 -26.18
CA MET A 164 1.26 2.78 -27.19
C MET A 164 0.55 2.45 -28.51
N ALA A 165 0.47 1.18 -28.88
CA ALA A 165 -0.28 0.74 -30.06
C ALA A 165 -1.80 0.84 -29.87
N ALA A 166 -2.28 0.65 -28.61
CA ALA A 166 -3.70 0.73 -28.27
C ALA A 166 -4.21 2.15 -28.05
N ASP A 167 -3.33 3.06 -27.57
CA ASP A 167 -3.67 4.47 -27.32
C ASP A 167 -2.55 5.37 -27.86
N ALA A 168 -2.87 6.16 -28.90
CA ALA A 168 -1.94 7.09 -29.53
C ALA A 168 -1.48 8.26 -28.62
N ASN A 169 -2.17 8.49 -27.49
CA ASN A 169 -1.82 9.50 -26.50
C ASN A 169 -1.03 8.92 -25.32
N ALA A 170 -0.85 7.60 -25.24
CA ALA A 170 -0.03 6.99 -24.21
C ALA A 170 1.42 7.43 -24.35
N SER A 171 2.01 7.93 -23.26
CA SER A 171 3.42 8.29 -23.20
C SER A 171 4.06 7.68 -21.96
N PHE A 172 5.30 7.24 -22.07
CA PHE A 172 6.09 6.64 -21.00
C PHE A 172 7.45 7.35 -20.96
N PHE A 173 7.93 7.62 -19.76
CA PHE A 173 9.18 8.35 -19.50
C PHE A 173 10.35 7.38 -19.36
#